data_979005e6281c9320d7090b2899699129
#
_entry.id   979005e6281c9320d7090b2899699129
#
_cell.length_a   1.000
_cell.length_b   1.000
_cell.length_c   1.000
_cell.angle_alpha   90.00
_cell.angle_beta   90.00
_cell.angle_gamma   90.00
#
_symmetry.space_group_name_H-M   'P 1'
#
loop_
_entity.id
_entity.type
_entity.pdbx_description
1 polymer ?
#
loop_
_entity_poly.entity_id
_entity_poly.type
_entity_poly.pdbx_seq_one_letter_code
_entity_poly.pdbx_strand_id
1 'polypeptide(L)'
;SVFSNALNGFVAKLSDDELLRLQKDADVVAIEQDTLVVLQGDQLNPPWGLDRIDQRDVLRDSRYSYNETGAGVSAYIIDTGILPTHSDFGGRVGSGFTAISDSYGSGDCHGHGSHVAGTVGGSTYGVAKAVSLIPVSVLSCAGSGATSGVIRGIDWVIAHHESGVPAVANMSLGGGVSASLNAAVTRGIDDGVVFVVAAGNNNRLACSYSPASTPNAITVGATGSNDARASFSNYGSCVDVFAPGVSILSVGITSSSSTRTMSG
;
A
#
# COMPACT_ATOMS: atom_id res chain seq x y z
N SER A 1 -9.22 -28.81 -25.28
CA SER A 1 -10.68 -28.69 -25.15
C SER A 1 -11.20 -27.72 -26.19
N VAL A 2 -12.43 -27.95 -26.68
CA VAL A 2 -13.13 -27.09 -27.64
C VAL A 2 -14.35 -26.47 -26.94
N PHE A 3 -14.58 -25.20 -27.14
CA PHE A 3 -15.74 -24.47 -26.66
C PHE A 3 -16.67 -24.17 -27.81
N SER A 4 -17.96 -24.42 -27.68
CA SER A 4 -18.94 -24.24 -28.77
C SER A 4 -20.23 -23.55 -28.34
N ASN A 5 -20.41 -23.30 -27.03
CA ASN A 5 -21.65 -22.72 -26.50
C ASN A 5 -21.47 -21.32 -25.93
N ALA A 6 -20.42 -21.10 -25.13
CA ALA A 6 -20.15 -19.80 -24.53
C ALA A 6 -19.34 -18.88 -25.47
N LEU A 7 -18.46 -19.49 -26.22
CA LEU A 7 -17.65 -18.83 -27.26
C LEU A 7 -17.19 -19.90 -28.26
N ASN A 8 -16.82 -19.48 -29.48
CA ASN A 8 -16.19 -20.36 -30.46
C ASN A 8 -14.67 -20.31 -30.23
N GLY A 9 -14.11 -21.38 -29.70
CA GLY A 9 -12.70 -21.39 -29.40
C GLY A 9 -12.20 -22.74 -28.88
N PHE A 10 -10.92 -22.81 -28.60
CA PHE A 10 -10.30 -23.98 -28.01
C PHE A 10 -9.13 -23.61 -27.10
N VAL A 11 -8.77 -24.52 -26.18
CA VAL A 11 -7.53 -24.46 -25.41
C VAL A 11 -6.61 -25.60 -25.85
N ALA A 12 -5.35 -25.25 -26.10
CA ALA A 12 -4.29 -26.19 -26.48
C ALA A 12 -2.95 -25.75 -25.92
N LYS A 13 -2.03 -26.71 -25.74
CA LYS A 13 -0.60 -26.39 -25.61
C LYS A 13 -0.05 -26.14 -27.02
N LEU A 14 0.57 -25.02 -27.19
CA LEU A 14 1.16 -24.61 -28.46
C LEU A 14 2.66 -24.48 -28.32
N SER A 15 3.38 -24.84 -29.36
CA SER A 15 4.77 -24.43 -29.58
C SER A 15 4.81 -22.99 -30.07
N ASP A 16 5.98 -22.34 -30.02
CA ASP A 16 6.16 -20.97 -30.52
C ASP A 16 5.79 -20.82 -32.01
N ASP A 17 6.11 -21.85 -32.80
CA ASP A 17 5.77 -21.86 -34.22
C ASP A 17 4.24 -21.98 -34.49
N GLU A 18 3.55 -22.77 -33.68
CA GLU A 18 2.10 -22.91 -33.77
C GLU A 18 1.39 -21.61 -33.30
N LEU A 19 1.89 -20.98 -32.24
CA LEU A 19 1.41 -19.69 -31.76
C LEU A 19 1.56 -18.62 -32.85
N LEU A 20 2.73 -18.54 -33.48
CA LEU A 20 2.99 -17.60 -34.57
C LEU A 20 2.12 -17.85 -35.81
N ARG A 21 1.73 -19.10 -36.08
CA ARG A 21 0.77 -19.41 -37.16
C ARG A 21 -0.63 -18.94 -36.83
N LEU A 22 -1.11 -19.21 -35.62
CA LEU A 22 -2.43 -18.81 -35.15
C LEU A 22 -2.58 -17.30 -35.08
N GLN A 23 -1.52 -16.57 -34.67
CA GLN A 23 -1.52 -15.10 -34.69
C GLN A 23 -1.71 -14.46 -36.07
N LYS A 24 -1.41 -15.21 -37.14
CA LYS A 24 -1.55 -14.74 -38.54
C LYS A 24 -2.82 -15.24 -39.22
N ASP A 25 -3.55 -16.10 -38.53
CA ASP A 25 -4.78 -16.68 -39.06
C ASP A 25 -5.94 -15.69 -38.90
N ALA A 26 -6.58 -15.37 -40.03
CA ALA A 26 -7.67 -14.39 -40.08
C ALA A 26 -8.94 -14.84 -39.36
N ASP A 27 -9.08 -16.15 -39.09
CA ASP A 27 -10.22 -16.71 -38.34
C ASP A 27 -10.01 -16.65 -36.85
N VAL A 28 -8.79 -16.28 -36.36
CA VAL A 28 -8.45 -16.16 -34.95
C VAL A 28 -8.63 -14.70 -34.49
N VAL A 29 -9.64 -14.46 -33.69
CA VAL A 29 -9.99 -13.13 -33.16
C VAL A 29 -9.09 -12.71 -31.98
N ALA A 30 -8.77 -13.65 -31.11
CA ALA A 30 -7.94 -13.41 -29.93
C ALA A 30 -7.19 -14.68 -29.52
N ILE A 31 -6.01 -14.52 -28.96
CA ILE A 31 -5.23 -15.57 -28.31
C ILE A 31 -4.87 -15.07 -26.93
N GLU A 32 -5.24 -15.83 -25.92
CA GLU A 32 -4.97 -15.52 -24.52
C GLU A 32 -4.25 -16.71 -23.86
N GLN A 33 -3.39 -16.40 -22.93
CA GLN A 33 -2.77 -17.45 -22.13
C GLN A 33 -3.80 -17.99 -21.12
N ASP A 34 -3.92 -19.30 -21.05
CA ASP A 34 -4.75 -19.96 -20.04
C ASP A 34 -4.15 -19.72 -18.66
N THR A 35 -4.93 -19.10 -17.78
CA THR A 35 -4.51 -18.73 -16.43
C THR A 35 -5.30 -19.48 -15.37
N LEU A 36 -4.68 -19.67 -14.20
CA LEU A 36 -5.35 -20.31 -13.08
C LEU A 36 -6.42 -19.37 -12.51
N VAL A 37 -7.67 -19.82 -12.52
CA VAL A 37 -8.77 -19.19 -11.79
C VAL A 37 -8.85 -19.82 -10.41
N VAL A 38 -8.72 -19.00 -9.37
CA VAL A 38 -8.81 -19.43 -7.97
C VAL A 38 -10.04 -18.84 -7.30
N LEU A 39 -10.49 -19.47 -6.21
CA LEU A 39 -11.51 -18.88 -5.35
C LEU A 39 -10.97 -17.58 -4.77
N GLN A 40 -11.79 -16.53 -4.77
CA GLN A 40 -11.46 -15.26 -4.11
C GLN A 40 -11.36 -15.49 -2.59
N GLY A 41 -10.39 -14.83 -1.95
CA GLY A 41 -10.36 -14.73 -0.50
C GLY A 41 -11.48 -13.82 -0.02
N ASP A 42 -12.26 -14.29 0.93
CA ASP A 42 -13.32 -13.50 1.57
C ASP A 42 -13.01 -13.31 3.05
N GLN A 43 -13.08 -12.07 3.51
CA GLN A 43 -13.14 -11.75 4.94
C GLN A 43 -14.55 -11.28 5.27
N LEU A 44 -15.24 -11.99 6.17
CA LEU A 44 -16.55 -11.59 6.66
C LEU A 44 -16.43 -10.56 7.78
N ASN A 45 -17.34 -9.60 7.82
CA ASN A 45 -17.39 -8.51 8.78
C ASN A 45 -16.04 -7.76 8.93
N PRO A 46 -15.41 -7.31 7.83
CA PRO A 46 -14.17 -6.56 7.88
C PRO A 46 -14.38 -5.17 8.49
N PRO A 47 -13.30 -4.46 8.88
CA PRO A 47 -13.38 -3.03 9.12
C PRO A 47 -13.97 -2.30 7.90
N TRP A 48 -14.71 -1.22 8.16
CA TRP A 48 -15.48 -0.52 7.12
C TRP A 48 -14.64 -0.07 5.91
N GLY A 49 -13.38 0.25 6.14
CA GLY A 49 -12.48 0.68 5.07
C GLY A 49 -12.15 -0.45 4.10
N LEU A 50 -11.99 -1.67 4.58
CA LEU A 50 -11.80 -2.86 3.72
C LEU A 50 -13.07 -3.19 2.95
N ASP A 51 -14.23 -3.22 3.63
CA ASP A 51 -15.54 -3.42 3.04
C ASP A 51 -15.86 -2.38 1.93
N ARG A 52 -15.27 -1.17 2.04
CA ARG A 52 -15.52 -0.10 1.06
C ARG A 52 -14.68 -0.23 -0.22
N ILE A 53 -13.47 -0.75 -0.13
CA ILE A 53 -12.48 -0.64 -1.22
C ILE A 53 -12.59 -1.74 -2.28
N ASP A 54 -13.33 -2.82 -2.04
CA ASP A 54 -13.51 -3.93 -2.99
C ASP A 54 -14.78 -3.81 -3.85
N GLN A 55 -15.53 -2.70 -3.70
CA GLN A 55 -16.77 -2.47 -4.43
C GLN A 55 -16.87 -1.04 -4.97
N ARG A 56 -17.63 -0.87 -6.05
CA ARG A 56 -17.81 0.44 -6.71
C ARG A 56 -18.81 1.32 -5.98
N ASP A 57 -19.89 0.71 -5.47
CA ASP A 57 -20.97 1.42 -4.80
C ASP A 57 -20.66 1.68 -3.33
N VAL A 58 -21.27 2.72 -2.77
CA VAL A 58 -21.13 3.10 -1.34
C VAL A 58 -21.75 2.07 -0.41
N LEU A 59 -22.68 1.27 -0.91
CA LEU A 59 -23.37 0.23 -0.13
C LEU A 59 -22.41 -0.91 0.19
N ARG A 60 -22.10 -1.05 1.46
CA ARG A 60 -21.23 -2.10 2.00
C ARG A 60 -22.04 -3.39 2.19
N ASP A 61 -21.41 -4.52 1.90
CA ASP A 61 -22.01 -5.85 1.97
C ASP A 61 -21.48 -6.71 3.13
N SER A 62 -20.66 -6.11 4.01
CA SER A 62 -20.02 -6.78 5.14
C SER A 62 -19.02 -7.87 4.72
N ARG A 63 -18.39 -7.69 3.57
CA ARG A 63 -17.34 -8.55 3.04
C ARG A 63 -16.15 -7.70 2.59
N TYR A 64 -15.00 -8.33 2.54
CA TYR A 64 -13.83 -7.85 1.81
C TYR A 64 -13.34 -9.00 0.95
N SER A 65 -13.57 -8.89 -0.35
CA SER A 65 -13.20 -9.91 -1.34
C SER A 65 -11.91 -9.49 -2.05
N TYR A 66 -10.93 -10.39 -2.09
CA TYR A 66 -9.64 -10.11 -2.68
C TYR A 66 -9.12 -11.31 -3.45
N ASN A 67 -8.47 -11.05 -4.59
CA ASN A 67 -7.81 -12.06 -5.41
C ASN A 67 -6.34 -12.22 -5.02
N GLU A 68 -5.71 -11.09 -4.61
CA GLU A 68 -4.30 -11.03 -4.32
C GLU A 68 -4.04 -10.75 -2.84
N THR A 69 -3.00 -11.39 -2.31
CA THR A 69 -2.63 -11.25 -0.90
C THR A 69 -1.39 -10.40 -0.67
N GLY A 70 -0.71 -10.00 -1.73
CA GLY A 70 0.58 -9.33 -1.66
C GLY A 70 1.74 -10.26 -1.29
N ALA A 71 1.57 -11.59 -1.42
CA ALA A 71 2.67 -12.53 -1.21
C ALA A 71 3.82 -12.26 -2.18
N GLY A 72 5.05 -12.23 -1.67
CA GLY A 72 6.25 -11.92 -2.45
C GLY A 72 6.49 -10.42 -2.70
N VAL A 73 5.63 -9.54 -2.18
CA VAL A 73 5.82 -8.08 -2.24
C VAL A 73 6.42 -7.57 -0.93
N SER A 74 7.37 -6.63 -1.01
CA SER A 74 7.92 -5.91 0.13
C SER A 74 7.22 -4.56 0.32
N ALA A 75 6.61 -4.34 1.48
CA ALA A 75 6.00 -3.06 1.85
C ALA A 75 6.87 -2.34 2.89
N TYR A 76 7.55 -1.29 2.47
CA TYR A 76 8.33 -0.41 3.33
C TYR A 76 7.41 0.60 4.00
N ILE A 77 7.36 0.59 5.33
CA ILE A 77 6.55 1.53 6.11
C ILE A 77 7.48 2.60 6.68
N ILE A 78 7.56 3.73 5.97
CA ILE A 78 8.41 4.88 6.32
C ILE A 78 7.63 5.77 7.30
N ASP A 79 7.81 5.52 8.61
CA ASP A 79 6.94 6.05 9.66
C ASP A 79 7.65 6.06 11.05
N THR A 80 6.92 5.76 12.13
CA THR A 80 7.43 5.66 13.52
C THR A 80 8.01 4.29 13.89
N GLY A 81 8.07 3.35 12.95
CA GLY A 81 8.45 1.96 13.18
C GLY A 81 7.25 1.01 13.20
N ILE A 82 7.46 -0.26 13.52
CA ILE A 82 6.41 -1.29 13.63
C ILE A 82 6.64 -2.09 14.92
N LEU A 83 5.57 -2.47 15.63
CA LEU A 83 5.60 -3.44 16.73
C LEU A 83 5.61 -4.87 16.15
N PRO A 84 6.75 -5.56 16.01
CA PRO A 84 6.85 -6.80 15.23
C PRO A 84 6.14 -7.98 15.91
N THR A 85 5.92 -7.88 17.22
CA THR A 85 5.30 -8.94 18.03
C THR A 85 3.77 -8.92 18.00
N HIS A 86 3.16 -7.97 17.27
CA HIS A 86 1.71 -7.92 17.16
C HIS A 86 1.17 -9.11 16.36
N SER A 87 0.15 -9.79 16.91
CA SER A 87 -0.41 -11.03 16.35
C SER A 87 -0.96 -10.89 14.93
N ASP A 88 -1.48 -9.72 14.58
CA ASP A 88 -2.04 -9.43 13.26
C ASP A 88 -0.99 -9.44 12.14
N PHE A 89 0.28 -9.31 12.50
CA PHE A 89 1.38 -9.41 11.53
C PHE A 89 1.85 -10.85 11.26
N GLY A 90 1.57 -11.78 12.16
CA GLY A 90 1.87 -13.20 11.94
C GLY A 90 3.34 -13.51 11.61
N GLY A 91 4.28 -12.74 12.15
CA GLY A 91 5.73 -12.89 11.89
C GLY A 91 6.21 -12.33 10.54
N ARG A 92 5.38 -11.57 9.80
CA ARG A 92 5.71 -11.00 8.49
C ARG A 92 6.45 -9.65 8.56
N VAL A 93 6.83 -9.19 9.75
CA VAL A 93 7.66 -7.99 9.92
C VAL A 93 9.13 -8.37 9.85
N GLY A 94 9.79 -7.89 8.81
CA GLY A 94 11.22 -8.12 8.58
C GLY A 94 12.12 -7.15 9.36
N SER A 95 13.43 -7.32 9.16
CA SER A 95 14.43 -6.36 9.64
C SER A 95 14.25 -5.03 8.95
N GLY A 96 14.44 -3.94 9.68
CA GLY A 96 14.21 -2.60 9.17
C GLY A 96 15.36 -1.65 9.46
N PHE A 97 15.11 -0.35 9.25
CA PHE A 97 16.04 0.74 9.43
C PHE A 97 15.51 1.76 10.44
N THR A 98 16.39 2.45 11.12
CA THR A 98 16.04 3.64 11.90
C THR A 98 16.98 4.82 11.60
N ALA A 99 16.35 5.97 11.40
CA ALA A 99 17.05 7.26 11.36
C ALA A 99 17.01 7.96 12.73
N ILE A 100 16.35 7.36 13.71
CA ILE A 100 16.16 7.93 15.06
C ILE A 100 17.18 7.32 16.01
N SER A 101 17.82 8.18 16.80
CA SER A 101 18.78 7.75 17.82
C SER A 101 18.05 7.53 19.15
N ASP A 102 17.38 6.40 19.28
CA ASP A 102 16.73 5.96 20.50
C ASP A 102 16.96 4.45 20.74
N SER A 103 16.39 3.91 21.80
CA SER A 103 16.53 2.50 22.17
C SER A 103 15.54 1.57 21.46
N TYR A 104 14.63 2.08 20.63
CA TYR A 104 13.59 1.30 19.99
C TYR A 104 14.03 0.76 18.62
N GLY A 105 15.08 1.32 18.00
CA GLY A 105 15.54 0.92 16.67
C GLY A 105 14.43 1.13 15.63
N SER A 106 14.06 0.08 14.90
CA SER A 106 12.93 0.11 13.96
C SER A 106 11.58 -0.25 14.60
N GLY A 107 11.55 -0.50 15.92
CA GLY A 107 10.32 -0.73 16.70
C GLY A 107 9.52 0.55 16.89
N ASP A 108 8.22 0.39 17.10
CA ASP A 108 7.27 1.51 17.22
C ASP A 108 6.97 1.83 18.70
N CYS A 109 7.21 3.08 19.08
CA CYS A 109 6.87 3.62 20.41
C CYS A 109 5.75 4.67 20.39
N HIS A 110 5.29 5.07 19.20
CA HIS A 110 4.21 6.04 19.01
C HIS A 110 2.86 5.35 18.68
N GLY A 111 2.92 4.29 17.87
CA GLY A 111 1.78 3.50 17.42
C GLY A 111 1.20 3.89 16.06
N HIS A 112 1.66 4.97 15.44
CA HIS A 112 1.20 5.38 14.13
C HIS A 112 1.71 4.42 13.03
N GLY A 113 3.00 4.12 13.01
CA GLY A 113 3.57 3.22 12.01
C GLY A 113 3.02 1.79 12.10
N SER A 114 2.77 1.28 13.31
CA SER A 114 2.11 -0.02 13.49
C SER A 114 0.67 -0.02 12.99
N HIS A 115 -0.07 1.08 13.22
CA HIS A 115 -1.43 1.25 12.71
C HIS A 115 -1.45 1.26 11.17
N VAL A 116 -0.54 2.02 10.56
CA VAL A 116 -0.35 2.07 9.09
C VAL A 116 0.03 0.69 8.56
N ALA A 117 1.03 0.02 9.16
CA ALA A 117 1.43 -1.33 8.79
C ALA A 117 0.27 -2.34 8.88
N GLY A 118 -0.57 -2.22 9.92
CA GLY A 118 -1.79 -3.02 10.08
C GLY A 118 -2.79 -2.79 8.95
N THR A 119 -2.98 -1.54 8.53
CA THR A 119 -3.86 -1.19 7.40
C THR A 119 -3.32 -1.67 6.06
N VAL A 120 -2.01 -1.67 5.86
CA VAL A 120 -1.37 -2.20 4.65
C VAL A 120 -1.42 -3.72 4.63
N GLY A 121 -0.95 -4.39 5.69
CA GLY A 121 -0.61 -5.80 5.64
C GLY A 121 -1.01 -6.64 6.86
N GLY A 122 -1.89 -6.16 7.73
CA GLY A 122 -2.45 -6.97 8.82
C GLY A 122 -3.33 -8.11 8.29
N SER A 123 -3.34 -9.24 8.99
CA SER A 123 -4.18 -10.38 8.63
C SER A 123 -5.67 -10.07 8.75
N THR A 124 -6.03 -9.25 9.75
CA THR A 124 -7.42 -8.83 10.02
C THR A 124 -7.70 -7.45 9.44
N TYR A 125 -6.79 -6.49 9.64
CA TYR A 125 -7.03 -5.07 9.34
C TYR A 125 -6.44 -4.65 7.98
N GLY A 126 -5.61 -5.49 7.36
CA GLY A 126 -4.84 -5.16 6.18
C GLY A 126 -5.48 -5.52 4.85
N VAL A 127 -5.12 -4.76 3.84
CA VAL A 127 -5.48 -5.01 2.43
C VAL A 127 -4.68 -6.19 1.89
N ALA A 128 -3.36 -6.16 2.01
CA ALA A 128 -2.43 -7.15 1.46
C ALA A 128 -2.01 -8.16 2.54
N LYS A 129 -2.84 -9.17 2.79
CA LYS A 129 -2.78 -10.05 3.97
C LYS A 129 -1.53 -10.94 4.08
N ALA A 130 -0.74 -11.08 3.03
CA ALA A 130 0.50 -11.88 3.00
C ALA A 130 1.75 -11.07 2.59
N VAL A 131 1.65 -9.74 2.52
CA VAL A 131 2.78 -8.86 2.21
C VAL A 131 3.84 -8.92 3.31
N SER A 132 5.11 -8.79 2.94
CA SER A 132 6.22 -8.61 3.88
C SER A 132 6.29 -7.14 4.31
N LEU A 133 6.26 -6.88 5.61
CA LEU A 133 6.28 -5.53 6.19
C LEU A 133 7.69 -5.17 6.65
N ILE A 134 8.23 -4.06 6.16
CA ILE A 134 9.60 -3.62 6.47
C ILE A 134 9.54 -2.26 7.15
N PRO A 135 9.87 -2.16 8.46
CA PRO A 135 9.82 -0.89 9.17
C PRO A 135 11.00 0.01 8.79
N VAL A 136 10.69 1.26 8.47
CA VAL A 136 11.68 2.32 8.23
C VAL A 136 11.35 3.48 9.17
N SER A 137 11.94 3.45 10.38
CA SER A 137 11.66 4.42 11.43
C SER A 137 12.38 5.74 11.18
N VAL A 138 11.61 6.77 10.83
CA VAL A 138 12.08 8.13 10.52
C VAL A 138 11.42 9.20 11.41
N LEU A 139 10.44 8.79 12.21
CA LEU A 139 9.72 9.63 13.17
C LEU A 139 9.91 9.06 14.58
N SER A 140 10.10 9.95 15.54
CA SER A 140 10.30 9.61 16.96
C SER A 140 9.01 9.18 17.65
N CYS A 141 9.10 8.81 18.95
CA CYS A 141 7.93 8.53 19.81
C CYS A 141 6.98 9.74 19.95
N ALA A 142 7.40 10.94 19.55
CA ALA A 142 6.54 12.12 19.49
C ALA A 142 5.83 12.29 18.13
N GLY A 143 6.01 11.35 17.19
CA GLY A 143 5.40 11.42 15.86
C GLY A 143 6.03 12.47 14.94
N SER A 144 7.26 12.89 15.21
CA SER A 144 7.96 13.91 14.42
C SER A 144 9.40 13.50 14.11
N GLY A 145 9.93 14.01 12.99
CA GLY A 145 11.29 13.74 12.55
C GLY A 145 11.83 14.84 11.62
N ALA A 146 13.12 14.85 11.42
CA ALA A 146 13.76 15.78 10.48
C ALA A 146 13.62 15.29 9.04
N THR A 147 13.45 16.20 8.08
CA THR A 147 13.44 15.87 6.65
C THR A 147 14.68 15.06 6.22
N SER A 148 15.86 15.37 6.78
CA SER A 148 17.09 14.60 6.52
C SER A 148 17.02 13.16 7.03
N GLY A 149 16.28 12.90 8.12
CA GLY A 149 16.00 11.56 8.61
C GLY A 149 15.09 10.77 7.65
N VAL A 150 14.05 11.43 7.13
CA VAL A 150 13.16 10.84 6.12
C VAL A 150 13.93 10.51 4.84
N ILE A 151 14.77 11.42 4.36
CA ILE A 151 15.64 11.19 3.18
C ILE A 151 16.59 10.01 3.42
N ARG A 152 17.20 9.87 4.61
CA ARG A 152 18.02 8.69 4.94
C ARG A 152 17.23 7.39 4.93
N GLY A 153 15.97 7.44 5.37
CA GLY A 153 15.06 6.29 5.27
C GLY A 153 14.80 5.87 3.82
N ILE A 154 14.53 6.83 2.94
CA ILE A 154 14.35 6.57 1.49
C ILE A 154 15.63 6.04 0.86
N ASP A 155 16.79 6.64 1.17
CA ASP A 155 18.09 6.18 0.69
C ASP A 155 18.38 4.73 1.10
N TRP A 156 18.05 4.36 2.33
CA TRP A 156 18.15 2.99 2.79
C TRP A 156 17.17 2.06 2.05
N VAL A 157 15.93 2.49 1.77
CA VAL A 157 14.97 1.71 0.99
C VAL A 157 15.53 1.37 -0.40
N ILE A 158 16.09 2.35 -1.10
CA ILE A 158 16.73 2.18 -2.41
C ILE A 158 17.90 1.18 -2.32
N ALA A 159 18.75 1.30 -1.31
CA ALA A 159 19.88 0.40 -1.12
C ALA A 159 19.48 -1.03 -0.68
N HIS A 160 18.32 -1.17 -0.02
CA HIS A 160 17.80 -2.47 0.46
C HIS A 160 16.90 -3.16 -0.57
N HIS A 161 16.28 -2.41 -1.48
CA HIS A 161 15.42 -2.96 -2.50
C HIS A 161 16.22 -3.83 -3.48
N GLU A 162 15.73 -5.05 -3.70
CA GLU A 162 16.32 -5.97 -4.67
C GLU A 162 15.65 -5.77 -6.04
N SER A 163 16.45 -5.44 -7.05
CA SER A 163 15.96 -5.23 -8.41
C SER A 163 15.17 -6.46 -8.92
N GLY A 164 13.98 -6.20 -9.45
CA GLY A 164 13.06 -7.23 -9.94
C GLY A 164 12.16 -7.86 -8.87
N VAL A 165 12.33 -7.51 -7.58
CA VAL A 165 11.40 -7.88 -6.51
C VAL A 165 10.34 -6.78 -6.36
N PRO A 166 9.04 -7.10 -6.46
CA PRO A 166 7.99 -6.10 -6.30
C PRO A 166 8.04 -5.41 -4.93
N ALA A 167 8.04 -4.08 -4.93
CA ALA A 167 8.11 -3.30 -3.70
C ALA A 167 7.23 -2.04 -3.74
N VAL A 168 6.69 -1.71 -2.57
CA VAL A 168 5.96 -0.46 -2.34
C VAL A 168 6.50 0.24 -1.10
N ALA A 169 6.50 1.57 -1.08
CA ALA A 169 6.85 2.37 0.07
C ALA A 169 5.67 3.27 0.45
N ASN A 170 5.20 3.14 1.68
CA ASN A 170 4.14 3.98 2.23
C ASN A 170 4.75 5.09 3.08
N MET A 171 4.33 6.34 2.81
CA MET A 171 4.71 7.53 3.56
C MET A 171 3.46 8.26 4.08
N SER A 172 2.95 7.82 5.22
CA SER A 172 1.84 8.49 5.93
C SER A 172 2.36 9.65 6.79
N LEU A 173 3.16 10.50 6.18
CA LEU A 173 3.82 11.66 6.78
C LEU A 173 3.93 12.80 5.78
N GLY A 174 4.21 14.00 6.25
CA GLY A 174 4.44 15.14 5.37
C GLY A 174 4.81 16.41 6.14
N GLY A 175 5.28 17.38 5.38
CA GLY A 175 5.69 18.69 5.89
C GLY A 175 5.54 19.78 4.84
N GLY A 176 6.11 20.95 5.08
CA GLY A 176 6.23 22.00 4.08
C GLY A 176 6.98 21.54 2.83
N VAL A 177 6.87 22.26 1.74
CA VAL A 177 7.52 21.91 0.47
C VAL A 177 9.03 21.74 0.66
N SER A 178 9.55 20.61 0.21
CA SER A 178 10.97 20.25 0.24
C SER A 178 11.37 19.63 -1.09
N ALA A 179 12.12 20.36 -1.89
CA ALA A 179 12.64 19.86 -3.16
C ALA A 179 13.55 18.64 -2.98
N SER A 180 14.33 18.60 -1.90
CA SER A 180 15.23 17.47 -1.60
C SER A 180 14.43 16.20 -1.25
N LEU A 181 13.33 16.31 -0.50
CA LEU A 181 12.48 15.17 -0.18
C LEU A 181 11.78 14.65 -1.44
N ASN A 182 11.22 15.54 -2.25
CA ASN A 182 10.59 15.16 -3.52
C ASN A 182 11.59 14.48 -4.46
N ALA A 183 12.83 14.98 -4.54
CA ALA A 183 13.87 14.37 -5.34
C ALA A 183 14.27 12.96 -4.83
N ALA A 184 14.31 12.77 -3.50
CA ALA A 184 14.57 11.45 -2.92
C ALA A 184 13.47 10.45 -3.26
N VAL A 185 12.19 10.83 -3.13
CA VAL A 185 11.05 10.00 -3.52
C VAL A 185 11.10 9.66 -5.01
N THR A 186 11.39 10.65 -5.88
CA THR A 186 11.54 10.41 -7.32
C THR A 186 12.61 9.37 -7.61
N ARG A 187 13.76 9.42 -6.93
CA ARG A 187 14.82 8.42 -7.10
C ARG A 187 14.38 7.02 -6.67
N GLY A 188 13.59 6.90 -5.59
CA GLY A 188 13.03 5.61 -5.19
C GLY A 188 12.04 5.04 -6.21
N ILE A 189 11.27 5.92 -6.87
CA ILE A 189 10.39 5.53 -7.99
C ILE A 189 11.22 5.08 -9.19
N ASP A 190 12.28 5.80 -9.53
CA ASP A 190 13.19 5.45 -10.62
C ASP A 190 13.93 4.11 -10.38
N ASP A 191 14.14 3.74 -9.10
CA ASP A 191 14.71 2.45 -8.68
C ASP A 191 13.70 1.28 -8.79
N GLY A 192 12.43 1.57 -9.03
CA GLY A 192 11.37 0.57 -9.22
C GLY A 192 10.46 0.37 -8.01
N VAL A 193 10.60 1.15 -6.95
CA VAL A 193 9.71 1.12 -5.78
C VAL A 193 8.50 2.02 -6.01
N VAL A 194 7.29 1.51 -5.83
CA VAL A 194 6.07 2.33 -5.92
C VAL A 194 5.90 3.13 -4.62
N PHE A 195 5.93 4.46 -4.71
CA PHE A 195 5.72 5.34 -3.56
C PHE A 195 4.27 5.78 -3.46
N VAL A 196 3.66 5.52 -2.30
CA VAL A 196 2.31 5.96 -1.94
C VAL A 196 2.43 6.93 -0.76
N VAL A 197 1.95 8.15 -0.95
CA VAL A 197 2.19 9.25 0.00
C VAL A 197 0.88 9.91 0.44
N ALA A 198 0.81 10.38 1.68
CA ALA A 198 -0.35 11.10 2.17
C ALA A 198 -0.46 12.49 1.54
N ALA A 199 -1.67 12.88 1.14
CA ALA A 199 -1.97 14.25 0.68
C ALA A 199 -1.77 15.30 1.80
N GLY A 200 -1.90 14.88 3.07
CA GLY A 200 -1.84 15.71 4.26
C GLY A 200 -3.22 16.04 4.85
N ASN A 201 -3.22 16.54 6.09
CA ASN A 201 -4.40 16.68 6.94
C ASN A 201 -4.69 18.16 7.34
N ASN A 202 -4.42 19.10 6.44
CA ASN A 202 -4.49 20.54 6.74
C ASN A 202 -5.68 21.25 6.08
N ASN A 203 -6.52 20.51 5.34
CA ASN A 203 -7.59 21.07 4.50
C ASN A 203 -7.07 22.17 3.54
N ARG A 204 -5.95 21.88 2.86
CA ARG A 204 -5.27 22.81 1.95
C ARG A 204 -4.88 22.09 0.64
N LEU A 205 -4.34 22.84 -0.31
CA LEU A 205 -3.82 22.30 -1.55
C LEU A 205 -2.64 21.36 -1.27
N ALA A 206 -2.73 20.09 -1.69
CA ALA A 206 -1.70 19.06 -1.49
C ALA A 206 -0.36 19.45 -2.16
N CYS A 207 -0.41 20.19 -3.28
CA CYS A 207 0.78 20.69 -3.97
C CYS A 207 1.66 21.63 -3.11
N SER A 208 1.16 22.12 -1.98
CA SER A 208 1.90 22.96 -1.03
C SER A 208 2.63 22.14 0.05
N TYR A 209 2.68 20.82 -0.09
CA TYR A 209 3.29 19.91 0.89
C TYR A 209 4.19 18.89 0.21
N SER A 210 5.20 18.40 0.93
CA SER A 210 6.04 17.27 0.53
C SER A 210 5.89 16.12 1.54
N PRO A 211 5.86 14.84 1.06
CA PRO A 211 6.08 14.40 -0.32
C PRO A 211 4.86 14.50 -1.26
N ALA A 212 3.69 14.97 -0.83
CA ALA A 212 2.45 15.06 -1.60
C ALA A 212 2.56 15.76 -2.96
N SER A 213 3.53 16.66 -3.12
CA SER A 213 3.80 17.37 -4.38
C SER A 213 4.82 16.66 -5.29
N THR A 214 5.21 15.43 -4.97
CA THR A 214 6.17 14.69 -5.80
C THR A 214 5.50 14.14 -7.05
N PRO A 215 5.94 14.51 -8.26
CA PRO A 215 5.44 13.88 -9.48
C PRO A 215 5.67 12.36 -9.47
N ASN A 216 4.75 11.60 -10.04
CA ASN A 216 4.80 10.13 -10.15
C ASN A 216 4.67 9.35 -8.81
N ALA A 217 4.65 10.01 -7.65
CA ALA A 217 4.16 9.36 -6.42
C ALA A 217 2.63 9.28 -6.46
N ILE A 218 2.06 8.23 -5.87
CA ILE A 218 0.60 8.12 -5.71
C ILE A 218 0.20 8.88 -4.46
N THR A 219 -0.40 10.04 -4.63
CA THR A 219 -0.83 10.90 -3.52
C THR A 219 -2.28 10.64 -3.14
N VAL A 220 -2.50 10.25 -1.88
CA VAL A 220 -3.79 9.76 -1.39
C VAL A 220 -4.42 10.74 -0.41
N GLY A 221 -5.65 11.17 -0.69
CA GLY A 221 -6.51 11.92 0.21
C GLY A 221 -7.43 11.00 1.03
N ALA A 222 -8.11 11.56 2.04
CA ALA A 222 -8.96 10.81 2.96
C ALA A 222 -10.45 11.03 2.73
N THR A 223 -11.25 9.94 2.78
CA THR A 223 -12.71 9.97 2.81
C THR A 223 -13.28 9.40 4.10
N GLY A 224 -14.51 9.80 4.41
CA GLY A 224 -15.35 9.13 5.39
C GLY A 224 -16.13 7.95 4.79
N SER A 225 -16.91 7.27 5.65
CA SER A 225 -17.67 6.07 5.27
C SER A 225 -18.86 6.34 4.33
N ASN A 226 -19.11 7.57 3.97
CA ASN A 226 -20.10 8.03 2.98
C ASN A 226 -19.44 8.57 1.71
N ASP A 227 -18.16 8.27 1.48
CA ASP A 227 -17.31 8.75 0.39
C ASP A 227 -17.09 10.27 0.34
N ALA A 228 -17.61 11.02 1.28
CA ALA A 228 -17.31 12.44 1.36
C ALA A 228 -15.83 12.64 1.74
N ARG A 229 -15.16 13.59 1.08
CA ARG A 229 -13.80 13.99 1.48
C ARG A 229 -13.81 14.39 2.96
N ALA A 230 -12.89 13.84 3.72
CA ALA A 230 -12.71 14.21 5.13
C ALA A 230 -12.40 15.71 5.25
N SER A 231 -12.99 16.35 6.26
CA SER A 231 -12.84 17.80 6.43
C SER A 231 -11.39 18.27 6.60
N PHE A 232 -10.53 17.41 7.13
CA PHE A 232 -9.11 17.67 7.30
C PHE A 232 -8.30 17.37 6.04
N SER A 233 -8.76 16.48 5.14
CA SER A 233 -7.96 16.02 4.01
C SER A 233 -7.55 17.17 3.11
N ASN A 234 -6.27 17.18 2.72
CA ASN A 234 -5.80 18.03 1.64
C ASN A 234 -6.45 17.60 0.31
N TYR A 235 -6.40 18.48 -0.68
CA TYR A 235 -7.10 18.37 -1.96
C TYR A 235 -6.32 19.05 -3.09
N GLY A 236 -6.87 19.00 -4.30
CA GLY A 236 -6.32 19.68 -5.48
C GLY A 236 -5.61 18.76 -6.43
N SER A 237 -4.96 19.34 -7.44
CA SER A 237 -4.40 18.60 -8.58
C SER A 237 -3.21 17.69 -8.29
N CYS A 238 -2.65 17.74 -7.09
CA CYS A 238 -1.62 16.79 -6.65
C CYS A 238 -2.21 15.60 -5.87
N VAL A 239 -3.52 15.44 -5.81
CA VAL A 239 -4.16 14.25 -5.23
C VAL A 239 -4.61 13.36 -6.38
N ASP A 240 -4.13 12.12 -6.40
CA ASP A 240 -4.44 11.16 -7.45
C ASP A 240 -5.71 10.38 -7.12
N VAL A 241 -5.89 10.03 -5.84
CA VAL A 241 -7.01 9.21 -5.39
C VAL A 241 -7.41 9.56 -3.96
N PHE A 242 -8.66 9.30 -3.60
CA PHE A 242 -9.16 9.33 -2.24
C PHE A 242 -9.47 7.93 -1.75
N ALA A 243 -9.15 7.64 -0.49
CA ALA A 243 -9.38 6.35 0.15
C ALA A 243 -9.96 6.52 1.57
N PRO A 244 -10.56 5.47 2.14
CA PRO A 244 -11.00 5.46 3.53
C PRO A 244 -9.93 5.95 4.50
N GLY A 245 -10.21 7.06 5.21
CA GLY A 245 -9.24 7.69 6.12
C GLY A 245 -9.85 8.24 7.41
N VAL A 246 -11.16 8.05 7.65
CA VAL A 246 -11.83 8.53 8.87
C VAL A 246 -12.18 7.36 9.76
N SER A 247 -11.76 7.39 11.02
CA SER A 247 -12.06 6.35 12.02
C SER A 247 -11.68 4.95 11.53
N ILE A 248 -10.46 4.79 11.05
CA ILE A 248 -9.91 3.52 10.60
C ILE A 248 -9.45 2.70 11.81
N LEU A 249 -9.99 1.51 11.97
CA LEU A 249 -9.58 0.53 12.97
C LEU A 249 -8.41 -0.29 12.44
N SER A 250 -7.32 -0.33 13.21
CA SER A 250 -6.13 -1.13 12.89
C SER A 250 -5.35 -1.48 14.16
N VAL A 251 -4.12 -1.94 13.99
CA VAL A 251 -3.20 -2.35 15.05
C VAL A 251 -2.89 -1.21 16.01
N GLY A 252 -2.86 -1.51 17.32
CA GLY A 252 -2.33 -0.67 18.38
C GLY A 252 -1.01 -1.22 18.91
N ILE A 253 -0.38 -0.53 19.89
CA ILE A 253 0.91 -0.97 20.46
C ILE A 253 0.89 -1.19 21.97
N THR A 254 -0.28 -1.12 22.62
CA THR A 254 -0.38 -1.34 24.07
C THR A 254 -0.27 -2.80 24.48
N SER A 255 -0.47 -3.72 23.54
CA SER A 255 -0.22 -5.16 23.67
C SER A 255 -0.04 -5.78 22.29
N SER A 256 0.34 -7.06 22.23
CA SER A 256 0.49 -7.81 20.98
C SER A 256 -0.83 -8.11 20.24
N SER A 257 -1.97 -7.69 20.78
CA SER A 257 -3.30 -7.87 20.16
C SER A 257 -4.16 -6.62 20.28
N SER A 258 -3.59 -5.49 20.72
CA SER A 258 -4.35 -4.26 20.90
C SER A 258 -4.70 -3.60 19.57
N THR A 259 -5.82 -2.91 19.56
CA THR A 259 -6.28 -2.15 18.39
C THR A 259 -6.36 -0.66 18.70
N ARG A 260 -6.34 0.14 17.67
CA ARG A 260 -6.51 1.59 17.75
C ARG A 260 -7.30 2.10 16.56
N THR A 261 -8.11 3.12 16.77
CA THR A 261 -8.82 3.85 15.71
C THR A 261 -8.13 5.17 15.46
N MET A 262 -7.75 5.44 14.22
CA MET A 262 -7.12 6.70 13.81
C MET A 262 -7.79 7.28 12.57
N SER A 263 -7.48 8.55 12.27
CA SER A 263 -7.92 9.25 11.05
C SER A 263 -6.75 9.99 10.43
N GLY A 264 -6.65 9.90 9.11
CA GLY A 264 -5.59 10.54 8.34
C GLY A 264 -5.66 10.15 6.88
#